data_3ba49da4e8fe99c35e4a49f59f208002
#
_entry.id   3ba49da4e8fe99c35e4a49f59f208002
#
_cell.length_a   1.000
_cell.length_b   1.000
_cell.length_c   1.000
_cell.angle_alpha   90.00
_cell.angle_beta   90.00
_cell.angle_gamma   90.00
#
_symmetry.space_group_name_H-M   'P 1'
#
loop_
_entity.id
_entity.type
_entity.pdbx_description
1 polymer ?
#
loop_
_entity_poly.entity_id
_entity_poly.type
_entity_poly.pdbx_seq_one_letter_code
_entity_poly.pdbx_strand_id
1 'polypeptide(L)'
;YIDAGADIITTNTFNSNRISQSDYRCEKYAHQLAYEGAKIAKDVASKCSKRKVWVAGSVGSMNKSLTMDASDEGADFTLFADAYYEQVKALMEGGVDLLLLETCYDSLNCKAALHAINQLEKEKETMVPVMVSVTVNNRSGRTFTGQTLEEIYENIQHYPILSFGVNCSFGVANMRPIIERIASQIPKYISFYPNAGLPNALGEYHDTPDFIASHIKAMAKDGLLNIVGGCCGTTPQYIQKIAQSIKSLPPHTPSNDSLENFWE
;
A
#
# COMPACT_ATOMS: atom_id res chain seq x y z
N TYR A 1 -8.80 15.03 -2.97
CA TYR A 1 -9.13 13.68 -2.51
C TYR A 1 -9.97 13.70 -1.22
N ILE A 2 -9.63 14.50 -0.22
CA ILE A 2 -10.41 14.59 1.03
C ILE A 2 -11.84 15.04 0.73
N ASP A 3 -12.04 16.07 -0.06
CA ASP A 3 -13.38 16.57 -0.46
C ASP A 3 -14.16 15.54 -1.31
N ALA A 4 -13.45 14.65 -1.98
CA ALA A 4 -14.03 13.53 -2.73
C ALA A 4 -14.48 12.35 -1.81
N GLY A 5 -14.17 12.40 -0.52
CA GLY A 5 -14.60 11.39 0.46
C GLY A 5 -13.53 10.40 0.88
N ALA A 6 -12.25 10.62 0.56
CA ALA A 6 -11.17 9.74 1.01
C ALA A 6 -10.99 9.80 2.52
N ASP A 7 -11.11 8.68 3.22
CA ASP A 7 -10.87 8.54 4.67
C ASP A 7 -9.38 8.38 5.00
N ILE A 8 -8.62 7.84 4.06
CA ILE A 8 -7.16 7.71 4.12
C ILE A 8 -6.56 8.46 2.95
N ILE A 9 -5.57 9.29 3.19
CA ILE A 9 -4.72 9.89 2.14
C ILE A 9 -3.28 9.39 2.29
N THR A 10 -2.59 9.22 1.18
CA THR A 10 -1.19 8.76 1.17
C THR A 10 -0.24 9.94 1.00
N THR A 11 0.94 9.82 1.61
CA THR A 11 2.03 10.77 1.40
C THR A 11 2.65 10.58 0.01
N ASN A 12 3.23 11.63 -0.56
CA ASN A 12 3.99 11.54 -1.81
C ASN A 12 5.45 11.13 -1.52
N THR A 13 5.65 9.91 -1.00
CA THR A 13 6.94 9.44 -0.50
C THR A 13 7.33 8.04 -0.97
N PHE A 14 6.65 7.50 -1.97
CA PHE A 14 6.85 6.13 -2.48
C PHE A 14 8.33 5.78 -2.67
N ASN A 15 9.10 6.64 -3.33
CA ASN A 15 10.52 6.47 -3.60
C ASN A 15 11.43 7.30 -2.69
N SER A 16 10.94 7.80 -1.54
CA SER A 16 11.73 8.64 -0.64
C SER A 16 12.69 7.83 0.24
N ASN A 17 13.44 6.91 -0.36
CA ASN A 17 14.51 6.13 0.26
C ASN A 17 15.83 6.35 -0.49
N ARG A 18 16.96 6.16 0.19
CA ARG A 18 18.29 6.45 -0.37
C ARG A 18 18.64 5.61 -1.58
N ILE A 19 18.14 4.36 -1.67
CA ILE A 19 18.42 3.46 -2.79
C ILE A 19 17.74 3.97 -4.05
N SER A 20 16.42 4.25 -4.00
CA SER A 20 15.70 4.80 -5.16
C SER A 20 16.17 6.23 -5.52
N GLN A 21 16.54 7.04 -4.52
CA GLN A 21 17.00 8.41 -4.74
C GLN A 21 18.43 8.47 -5.33
N SER A 22 19.21 7.39 -5.26
CA SER A 22 20.56 7.35 -5.87
C SER A 22 20.52 7.48 -7.39
N ASP A 23 19.46 7.03 -8.06
CA ASP A 23 19.28 7.19 -9.51
C ASP A 23 19.28 8.68 -9.93
N TYR A 24 18.92 9.56 -9.01
CA TYR A 24 18.85 11.02 -9.20
C TYR A 24 19.97 11.77 -8.47
N ARG A 25 20.92 11.07 -7.83
CA ARG A 25 21.96 11.66 -6.96
C ARG A 25 21.36 12.50 -5.82
N CYS A 26 20.22 12.07 -5.32
CA CYS A 26 19.43 12.74 -4.30
C CYS A 26 19.32 11.93 -2.97
N GLU A 27 20.13 10.88 -2.80
CA GLU A 27 20.12 9.99 -1.64
C GLU A 27 20.22 10.72 -0.31
N LYS A 28 21.00 11.80 -0.24
CA LYS A 28 21.16 12.63 0.96
C LYS A 28 19.89 13.37 1.40
N TYR A 29 18.90 13.46 0.51
CA TYR A 29 17.61 14.11 0.78
C TYR A 29 16.50 13.12 1.12
N ALA A 30 16.76 11.82 1.13
CA ALA A 30 15.73 10.79 1.32
C ALA A 30 14.92 11.00 2.60
N HIS A 31 15.59 11.22 3.73
CA HIS A 31 14.95 11.53 5.00
C HIS A 31 14.07 12.79 4.90
N GLN A 32 14.61 13.88 4.37
CA GLN A 32 13.87 15.15 4.27
C GLN A 32 12.65 15.02 3.37
N LEU A 33 12.76 14.32 2.24
CA LEU A 33 11.63 14.06 1.32
C LEU A 33 10.51 13.28 2.02
N ALA A 34 10.85 12.23 2.77
CA ALA A 34 9.87 11.46 3.51
C ALA A 34 9.20 12.28 4.62
N TYR A 35 9.99 13.00 5.42
CA TYR A 35 9.51 13.84 6.52
C TYR A 35 8.58 14.95 6.03
N GLU A 36 9.00 15.73 5.03
CA GLU A 36 8.20 16.85 4.51
C GLU A 36 6.93 16.36 3.80
N GLY A 37 7.02 15.22 3.07
CA GLY A 37 5.85 14.59 2.47
C GLY A 37 4.81 14.18 3.50
N ALA A 38 5.23 13.63 4.64
CA ALA A 38 4.35 13.31 5.75
C ALA A 38 3.72 14.57 6.36
N LYS A 39 4.51 15.59 6.65
CA LYS A 39 4.01 16.87 7.21
C LYS A 39 2.97 17.53 6.32
N ILE A 40 3.23 17.64 5.02
CA ILE A 40 2.28 18.22 4.06
C ILE A 40 0.94 17.48 4.11
N ALA A 41 0.97 16.15 4.12
CA ALA A 41 -0.25 15.35 4.17
C ALA A 41 -0.98 15.55 5.52
N LYS A 42 -0.26 15.57 6.64
CA LYS A 42 -0.84 15.81 7.98
C LYS A 42 -1.45 17.20 8.10
N ASP A 43 -0.78 18.24 7.60
CA ASP A 43 -1.28 19.60 7.60
C ASP A 43 -2.59 19.74 6.81
N VAL A 44 -2.71 19.02 5.70
CA VAL A 44 -3.95 19.02 4.91
C VAL A 44 -5.04 18.18 5.60
N ALA A 45 -4.73 17.02 6.15
CA ALA A 45 -5.68 16.16 6.86
C ALA A 45 -6.25 16.86 8.09
N SER A 46 -5.42 17.60 8.85
CA SER A 46 -5.84 18.32 10.07
C SER A 46 -6.85 19.45 9.82
N LYS A 47 -6.90 19.97 8.60
CA LYS A 47 -7.88 21.02 8.20
C LYS A 47 -9.27 20.47 7.94
N CYS A 48 -9.45 19.15 7.87
CA CYS A 48 -10.75 18.52 7.70
C CYS A 48 -11.50 18.48 9.02
N SER A 49 -12.41 19.44 9.24
CA SER A 49 -13.21 19.52 10.49
C SER A 49 -14.43 18.60 10.50
N LYS A 50 -14.85 18.06 9.35
CA LYS A 50 -16.09 17.28 9.23
C LYS A 50 -15.94 15.81 9.67
N ARG A 51 -14.74 15.25 9.58
CA ARG A 51 -14.40 13.88 9.92
C ARG A 51 -12.91 13.70 10.09
N LYS A 52 -12.49 12.65 10.79
CA LYS A 52 -11.09 12.29 10.84
C LYS A 52 -10.63 11.78 9.48
N VAL A 53 -9.47 12.25 9.04
CA VAL A 53 -8.77 11.77 7.86
C VAL A 53 -7.42 11.22 8.33
N TRP A 54 -7.15 9.98 7.95
CA TRP A 54 -5.91 9.29 8.31
C TRP A 54 -4.85 9.55 7.24
N VAL A 55 -3.60 9.60 7.65
CA VAL A 55 -2.45 9.76 6.75
C VAL A 55 -1.63 8.49 6.75
N ALA A 56 -1.57 7.82 5.60
CA ALA A 56 -0.73 6.66 5.36
C ALA A 56 0.62 7.10 4.80
N GLY A 57 1.70 6.77 5.50
CA GLY A 57 3.06 6.94 4.99
C GLY A 57 3.36 5.94 3.89
N SER A 58 3.42 6.39 2.65
CA SER A 58 3.72 5.54 1.49
C SER A 58 5.17 5.13 1.47
N VAL A 59 5.41 3.81 1.47
CA VAL A 59 6.70 3.15 1.36
C VAL A 59 6.63 2.19 0.18
N GLY A 60 7.27 2.55 -0.92
CA GLY A 60 7.26 1.76 -2.15
C GLY A 60 8.27 0.62 -2.12
N SER A 61 8.10 -0.32 -3.05
CA SER A 61 9.18 -1.22 -3.43
C SER A 61 10.31 -0.40 -4.01
N MET A 62 11.54 -0.71 -3.61
CA MET A 62 12.71 -0.06 -4.19
C MET A 62 12.85 -0.39 -5.68
N ASN A 63 13.65 0.37 -6.40
CA ASN A 63 14.00 0.13 -7.80
C ASN A 63 14.91 -1.09 -8.03
N LYS A 64 15.32 -1.77 -6.93
CA LYS A 64 16.07 -3.03 -6.94
C LYS A 64 15.30 -4.11 -6.17
N SER A 65 15.55 -5.37 -6.51
CA SER A 65 14.94 -6.56 -5.90
C SER A 65 16.02 -7.42 -5.24
N LEU A 66 15.85 -7.76 -3.98
CA LEU A 66 16.74 -8.69 -3.28
C LEU A 66 16.74 -10.09 -3.90
N THR A 67 15.65 -10.48 -4.56
CA THR A 67 15.54 -11.78 -5.23
C THR A 67 16.12 -11.75 -6.65
N MET A 68 15.74 -10.75 -7.47
CA MET A 68 16.12 -10.69 -8.89
C MET A 68 17.54 -10.16 -9.10
N ASP A 69 17.96 -9.23 -8.25
CA ASP A 69 19.26 -8.57 -8.32
C ASP A 69 20.28 -9.19 -7.33
N ALA A 70 20.06 -10.41 -6.87
CA ALA A 70 20.87 -11.07 -5.83
C ALA A 70 22.38 -11.18 -6.16
N SER A 71 22.78 -11.03 -7.43
CA SER A 71 24.18 -10.97 -7.86
C SER A 71 24.79 -9.56 -7.85
N ASP A 72 23.97 -8.52 -7.61
CA ASP A 72 24.42 -7.12 -7.49
C ASP A 72 24.88 -6.87 -6.04
N GLU A 73 26.10 -6.37 -5.84
CA GLU A 73 26.63 -5.99 -4.53
C GLU A 73 25.77 -4.94 -3.80
N GLY A 74 24.94 -4.19 -4.56
CA GLY A 74 23.96 -3.25 -4.01
C GLY A 74 22.64 -3.87 -3.56
N ALA A 75 22.41 -5.18 -3.75
CA ALA A 75 21.20 -5.90 -3.35
C ALA A 75 21.44 -6.72 -2.07
N ASP A 76 21.81 -6.03 -1.00
CA ASP A 76 22.03 -6.62 0.34
C ASP A 76 20.85 -6.33 1.27
N PHE A 77 20.43 -7.33 2.05
CA PHE A 77 19.28 -7.22 2.96
C PHE A 77 19.47 -6.10 4.00
N THR A 78 20.67 -5.96 4.54
CA THR A 78 20.97 -4.95 5.56
C THR A 78 20.90 -3.54 4.98
N LEU A 79 21.46 -3.35 3.77
CA LEU A 79 21.36 -2.06 3.07
C LEU A 79 19.91 -1.67 2.80
N PHE A 80 19.06 -2.63 2.42
CA PHE A 80 17.63 -2.38 2.20
C PHE A 80 16.91 -2.07 3.51
N ALA A 81 17.16 -2.84 4.56
CA ALA A 81 16.57 -2.61 5.87
C ALA A 81 16.96 -1.23 6.43
N ASP A 82 18.22 -0.82 6.30
CA ASP A 82 18.70 0.51 6.72
C ASP A 82 18.04 1.64 5.93
N ALA A 83 17.86 1.46 4.60
CA ALA A 83 17.19 2.44 3.77
C ALA A 83 15.69 2.57 4.09
N TYR A 84 15.02 1.46 4.36
CA TYR A 84 13.63 1.47 4.84
C TYR A 84 13.52 2.06 6.24
N TYR A 85 14.46 1.74 7.14
CA TYR A 85 14.49 2.30 8.50
C TYR A 85 14.54 3.84 8.46
N GLU A 86 15.43 4.42 7.64
CA GLU A 86 15.54 5.87 7.47
C GLU A 86 14.23 6.47 6.97
N GLN A 87 13.61 5.88 5.93
CA GLN A 87 12.36 6.36 5.37
C GLN A 87 11.20 6.27 6.35
N VAL A 88 11.02 5.12 7.01
CA VAL A 88 9.95 4.90 7.99
C VAL A 88 10.09 5.82 9.19
N LYS A 89 11.32 5.99 9.70
CA LYS A 89 11.62 6.92 10.80
C LYS A 89 11.20 8.34 10.44
N ALA A 90 11.56 8.81 9.25
CA ALA A 90 11.20 10.15 8.79
C ALA A 90 9.67 10.32 8.63
N LEU A 91 8.96 9.30 8.13
CA LEU A 91 7.51 9.30 8.03
C LEU A 91 6.83 9.38 9.40
N MET A 92 7.30 8.60 10.37
CA MET A 92 6.78 8.63 11.73
C MET A 92 7.06 9.96 12.42
N GLU A 93 8.25 10.54 12.25
CA GLU A 93 8.62 11.88 12.75
C GLU A 93 7.76 12.97 12.11
N GLY A 94 7.36 12.81 10.84
CA GLY A 94 6.41 13.67 10.13
C GLY A 94 4.96 13.50 10.56
N GLY A 95 4.66 12.50 11.41
CA GLY A 95 3.40 12.31 12.10
C GLY A 95 2.35 11.52 11.32
N VAL A 96 2.74 10.59 10.44
CA VAL A 96 1.79 9.68 9.78
C VAL A 96 1.00 8.85 10.80
N ASP A 97 -0.23 8.48 10.48
CA ASP A 97 -1.09 7.68 11.36
C ASP A 97 -0.89 6.17 11.16
N LEU A 98 -0.45 5.76 9.98
CA LEU A 98 -0.16 4.38 9.61
C LEU A 98 0.89 4.34 8.51
N LEU A 99 1.47 3.16 8.29
CA LEU A 99 2.42 2.91 7.19
C LEU A 99 1.75 2.07 6.11
N LEU A 100 2.05 2.36 4.87
CA LEU A 100 1.57 1.63 3.70
C LEU A 100 2.76 1.14 2.87
N LEU A 101 3.11 -0.14 3.03
CA LEU A 101 4.02 -0.82 2.12
C LEU A 101 3.25 -1.18 0.87
N GLU A 102 3.49 -0.47 -0.22
CA GLU A 102 2.67 -0.62 -1.43
C GLU A 102 3.47 -1.00 -2.66
N THR A 103 2.77 -1.63 -3.60
CA THR A 103 3.34 -2.11 -4.86
C THR A 103 4.48 -3.12 -4.62
N CYS A 104 4.37 -3.90 -3.54
CA CYS A 104 5.32 -4.94 -3.22
C CYS A 104 5.27 -6.04 -4.28
N TYR A 105 6.42 -6.50 -4.76
CA TYR A 105 6.52 -7.58 -5.75
C TYR A 105 7.57 -8.64 -5.39
N ASP A 106 8.32 -8.39 -4.31
CA ASP A 106 9.37 -9.25 -3.78
C ASP A 106 9.20 -9.41 -2.28
N SER A 107 9.05 -10.64 -1.81
CA SER A 107 8.85 -10.92 -0.38
C SER A 107 10.08 -10.58 0.48
N LEU A 108 11.31 -10.62 -0.08
CA LEU A 108 12.51 -10.23 0.66
C LEU A 108 12.56 -8.71 0.87
N ASN A 109 12.20 -7.91 -0.15
CA ASN A 109 12.08 -6.46 0.00
C ASN A 109 11.01 -6.13 1.06
N CYS A 110 9.87 -6.81 1.01
CA CYS A 110 8.80 -6.62 2.00
C CYS A 110 9.27 -6.99 3.42
N LYS A 111 10.01 -8.09 3.58
CA LYS A 111 10.63 -8.47 4.86
C LYS A 111 11.62 -7.43 5.36
N ALA A 112 12.46 -6.87 4.49
CA ALA A 112 13.41 -5.83 4.88
C ALA A 112 12.69 -4.58 5.42
N ALA A 113 11.60 -4.17 4.76
CA ALA A 113 10.78 -3.06 5.22
C ALA A 113 10.08 -3.35 6.57
N LEU A 114 9.46 -4.52 6.72
CA LEU A 114 8.82 -4.94 7.96
C LEU A 114 9.82 -5.12 9.11
N HIS A 115 11.03 -5.61 8.82
CA HIS A 115 12.12 -5.70 9.78
C HIS A 115 12.50 -4.31 10.29
N ALA A 116 12.67 -3.34 9.42
CA ALA A 116 12.99 -1.95 9.76
C ALA A 116 11.89 -1.30 10.63
N ILE A 117 10.61 -1.55 10.29
CA ILE A 117 9.47 -1.07 11.08
C ILE A 117 9.50 -1.68 12.49
N ASN A 118 9.62 -3.00 12.60
CA ASN A 118 9.66 -3.70 13.90
C ASN A 118 10.85 -3.26 14.76
N GLN A 119 12.00 -2.99 14.16
CA GLN A 119 13.14 -2.42 14.88
C GLN A 119 12.79 -1.05 15.45
N LEU A 120 12.23 -0.16 14.64
CA LEU A 120 11.88 1.20 15.05
C LEU A 120 10.77 1.23 16.11
N GLU A 121 9.77 0.34 15.99
CA GLU A 121 8.71 0.18 17.01
C GLU A 121 9.25 -0.23 18.36
N LYS A 122 10.22 -1.16 18.40
CA LYS A 122 10.90 -1.58 19.63
C LYS A 122 11.74 -0.45 20.23
N GLU A 123 12.46 0.30 19.40
CA GLU A 123 13.28 1.43 19.85
C GLU A 123 12.44 2.59 20.41
N LYS A 124 11.26 2.83 19.84
CA LYS A 124 10.37 3.94 20.24
C LYS A 124 9.26 3.52 21.21
N GLU A 125 9.16 2.23 21.52
CA GLU A 125 8.07 1.67 22.35
C GLU A 125 6.68 2.08 21.81
N THR A 126 6.52 2.10 20.49
CA THR A 126 5.31 2.58 19.81
C THR A 126 4.97 1.66 18.66
N MET A 127 3.75 1.21 18.58
CA MET A 127 3.24 0.46 17.42
C MET A 127 2.56 1.40 16.42
N VAL A 128 2.77 1.14 15.13
CA VAL A 128 2.13 1.85 14.03
C VAL A 128 1.41 0.85 13.14
N PRO A 129 0.10 1.02 12.86
CA PRO A 129 -0.61 0.11 11.97
C PRO A 129 0.06 0.03 10.59
N VAL A 130 0.29 -1.18 10.09
CA VAL A 130 0.97 -1.41 8.81
C VAL A 130 0.02 -2.06 7.82
N MET A 131 -0.19 -1.44 6.69
CA MET A 131 -0.87 -2.02 5.53
C MET A 131 0.18 -2.55 4.55
N VAL A 132 -0.04 -3.74 3.99
CA VAL A 132 0.79 -4.31 2.92
C VAL A 132 -0.06 -4.49 1.67
N SER A 133 0.42 -3.98 0.55
CA SER A 133 -0.23 -4.10 -0.75
C SER A 133 0.75 -4.58 -1.81
N VAL A 134 0.37 -5.63 -2.51
CA VAL A 134 1.20 -6.33 -3.49
C VAL A 134 0.77 -5.96 -4.91
N THR A 135 1.71 -5.94 -5.84
CA THR A 135 1.40 -5.83 -7.27
C THR A 135 1.68 -7.14 -7.99
N VAL A 136 0.81 -7.51 -8.92
CA VAL A 136 0.95 -8.72 -9.73
C VAL A 136 1.19 -8.34 -11.20
N ASN A 137 2.00 -9.14 -11.90
CA ASN A 137 2.40 -8.87 -13.28
C ASN A 137 1.61 -9.66 -14.31
N ASN A 138 0.78 -10.59 -13.89
CA ASN A 138 -0.01 -11.42 -14.79
C ASN A 138 -1.37 -11.80 -14.19
N ARG A 139 -2.27 -12.31 -15.05
CA ARG A 139 -3.64 -12.68 -14.68
C ARG A 139 -3.71 -13.90 -13.75
N SER A 140 -2.61 -14.65 -13.58
CA SER A 140 -2.56 -15.76 -12.61
C SER A 140 -2.33 -15.27 -11.17
N GLY A 141 -2.10 -13.98 -10.97
CA GLY A 141 -1.86 -13.38 -9.66
C GLY A 141 -0.44 -13.63 -9.13
N ARG A 142 0.55 -13.76 -10.01
CA ARG A 142 1.97 -13.84 -9.63
C ARG A 142 2.65 -12.48 -9.78
N THR A 143 3.62 -12.24 -8.91
CA THR A 143 4.47 -11.03 -8.94
C THR A 143 5.59 -11.15 -9.98
N PHE A 144 6.40 -10.11 -10.12
CA PHE A 144 7.58 -10.10 -10.99
C PHE A 144 8.63 -11.13 -10.59
N THR A 145 8.72 -11.48 -9.30
CA THR A 145 9.59 -12.57 -8.80
C THR A 145 8.97 -13.96 -8.94
N GLY A 146 7.78 -14.06 -9.54
CA GLY A 146 7.06 -15.32 -9.75
C GLY A 146 6.26 -15.82 -8.55
N GLN A 147 6.30 -15.13 -7.41
CA GLN A 147 5.60 -15.51 -6.18
C GLN A 147 4.09 -15.26 -6.30
N THR A 148 3.28 -16.11 -5.67
CA THR A 148 1.85 -15.86 -5.47
C THR A 148 1.64 -14.91 -4.29
N LEU A 149 0.43 -14.36 -4.17
CA LEU A 149 0.08 -13.50 -3.04
C LEU A 149 0.11 -14.25 -1.70
N GLU A 150 -0.32 -15.51 -1.73
CA GLU A 150 -0.30 -16.40 -0.58
C GLU A 150 1.14 -16.69 -0.12
N GLU A 151 2.05 -17.00 -1.05
CA GLU A 151 3.48 -17.20 -0.76
C GLU A 151 4.10 -15.93 -0.15
N ILE A 152 3.73 -14.73 -0.64
CA ILE A 152 4.19 -13.47 -0.02
C ILE A 152 3.63 -13.34 1.39
N TYR A 153 2.31 -13.55 1.58
CA TYR A 153 1.69 -13.48 2.89
C TYR A 153 2.30 -14.47 3.89
N GLU A 154 2.48 -15.72 3.52
CA GLU A 154 3.15 -16.74 4.35
C GLU A 154 4.55 -16.29 4.80
N ASN A 155 5.28 -15.63 3.91
CA ASN A 155 6.60 -15.11 4.21
C ASN A 155 6.62 -13.96 5.23
N ILE A 156 5.50 -13.23 5.39
CA ILE A 156 5.41 -12.03 6.25
C ILE A 156 4.39 -12.16 7.39
N GLN A 157 3.60 -13.24 7.47
CA GLN A 157 2.48 -13.38 8.41
C GLN A 157 2.86 -13.28 9.90
N HIS A 158 4.15 -13.47 10.22
CA HIS A 158 4.67 -13.32 11.57
C HIS A 158 4.86 -11.85 12.01
N TYR A 159 4.74 -10.90 11.09
CA TYR A 159 4.67 -9.49 11.42
C TYR A 159 3.22 -9.05 11.66
N PRO A 160 2.97 -8.17 12.65
CA PRO A 160 1.62 -7.66 12.94
C PRO A 160 1.20 -6.64 11.86
N ILE A 161 0.57 -7.12 10.78
CA ILE A 161 0.03 -6.25 9.75
C ILE A 161 -1.49 -6.08 9.88
N LEU A 162 -1.99 -4.86 9.65
CA LEU A 162 -3.40 -4.50 9.71
C LEU A 162 -4.17 -5.06 8.51
N SER A 163 -3.65 -4.86 7.32
CA SER A 163 -4.29 -5.30 6.08
C SER A 163 -3.30 -5.89 5.10
N PHE A 164 -3.82 -6.80 4.27
CA PHE A 164 -3.11 -7.31 3.11
C PHE A 164 -3.98 -7.10 1.88
N GLY A 165 -3.38 -6.77 0.74
CA GLY A 165 -4.16 -6.51 -0.46
C GLY A 165 -3.36 -6.34 -1.72
N VAL A 166 -4.00 -5.73 -2.73
CA VAL A 166 -3.43 -5.57 -4.06
C VAL A 166 -3.66 -4.16 -4.57
N ASN A 167 -2.63 -3.59 -5.19
CA ASN A 167 -2.75 -2.32 -5.88
C ASN A 167 -2.07 -2.36 -7.24
N CYS A 168 -2.29 -1.31 -8.02
CA CYS A 168 -1.72 -1.18 -9.35
C CYS A 168 -2.13 -2.35 -10.26
N SER A 169 -1.18 -3.11 -10.80
CA SER A 169 -1.42 -4.36 -11.57
C SER A 169 -2.24 -4.10 -12.83
N PHE A 170 -3.45 -4.64 -12.87
CA PHE A 170 -4.38 -4.54 -13.99
C PHE A 170 -5.54 -3.60 -13.69
N GLY A 171 -6.39 -3.33 -14.70
CA GLY A 171 -7.69 -2.71 -14.50
C GLY A 171 -8.61 -3.60 -13.65
N VAL A 172 -9.57 -2.97 -12.99
CA VAL A 172 -10.45 -3.56 -11.98
C VAL A 172 -11.16 -4.85 -12.42
N ALA A 173 -11.55 -4.96 -13.68
CA ALA A 173 -12.31 -6.10 -14.22
C ALA A 173 -11.55 -7.44 -14.14
N ASN A 174 -10.22 -7.41 -14.22
CA ASN A 174 -9.40 -8.61 -14.21
C ASN A 174 -8.97 -9.05 -12.80
N MET A 175 -9.23 -8.22 -11.77
CA MET A 175 -8.70 -8.43 -10.42
C MET A 175 -9.64 -9.24 -9.52
N ARG A 176 -10.93 -9.34 -9.86
CA ARG A 176 -11.92 -10.01 -9.02
C ARG A 176 -11.51 -11.44 -8.59
N PRO A 177 -11.07 -12.37 -9.46
CA PRO A 177 -10.69 -13.72 -9.03
C PRO A 177 -9.51 -13.74 -8.05
N ILE A 178 -8.61 -12.76 -8.17
CA ILE A 178 -7.46 -12.61 -7.27
C ILE A 178 -7.94 -12.14 -5.90
N ILE A 179 -8.84 -11.15 -5.86
CA ILE A 179 -9.41 -10.62 -4.61
C ILE A 179 -10.25 -11.70 -3.89
N GLU A 180 -11.08 -12.46 -4.60
CA GLU A 180 -11.84 -13.58 -4.03
C GLU A 180 -10.93 -14.61 -3.36
N ARG A 181 -9.82 -14.94 -4.01
CA ARG A 181 -8.84 -15.90 -3.49
C ARG A 181 -8.16 -15.40 -2.20
N ILE A 182 -7.64 -14.18 -2.18
CA ILE A 182 -6.99 -13.65 -0.97
C ILE A 182 -7.99 -13.40 0.17
N ALA A 183 -9.20 -12.95 -0.13
CA ALA A 183 -10.25 -12.74 0.88
C ALA A 183 -10.68 -14.06 1.56
N SER A 184 -10.59 -15.20 0.86
CA SER A 184 -10.91 -16.51 1.42
C SER A 184 -9.78 -17.16 2.21
N GLN A 185 -8.53 -16.78 1.98
CA GLN A 185 -7.35 -17.47 2.50
C GLN A 185 -6.53 -16.66 3.49
N ILE A 186 -6.60 -15.33 3.43
CA ILE A 186 -5.78 -14.45 4.25
C ILE A 186 -6.61 -13.83 5.37
N PRO A 187 -6.30 -14.11 6.65
CA PRO A 187 -7.07 -13.66 7.81
C PRO A 187 -6.69 -12.22 8.21
N LYS A 188 -6.82 -11.29 7.26
CA LYS A 188 -6.52 -9.86 7.45
C LYS A 188 -7.59 -9.00 6.77
N TYR A 189 -7.66 -7.73 7.10
CA TYR A 189 -8.44 -6.79 6.31
C TYR A 189 -7.91 -6.76 4.87
N ILE A 190 -8.82 -6.73 3.90
CA ILE A 190 -8.47 -6.78 2.48
C ILE A 190 -8.50 -5.37 1.90
N SER A 191 -7.37 -4.94 1.33
CA SER A 191 -7.26 -3.67 0.62
C SER A 191 -7.15 -3.86 -0.90
N PHE A 192 -7.80 -2.98 -1.67
CA PHE A 192 -7.75 -3.02 -3.13
C PHE A 192 -7.85 -1.62 -3.73
N TYR A 193 -6.85 -1.22 -4.53
CA TYR A 193 -6.84 0.05 -5.25
C TYR A 193 -6.18 -0.10 -6.63
N PRO A 194 -7.01 -0.39 -7.67
CA PRO A 194 -6.56 -0.68 -9.03
C PRO A 194 -6.17 0.57 -9.80
N ASN A 195 -5.50 0.36 -10.94
CA ASN A 195 -5.33 1.38 -11.97
C ASN A 195 -6.67 1.70 -12.67
N ALA A 196 -6.73 2.84 -13.32
CA ALA A 196 -7.82 3.21 -14.23
C ALA A 196 -7.69 2.49 -15.59
N GLY A 197 -7.49 1.17 -15.56
CA GLY A 197 -7.14 0.31 -16.68
C GLY A 197 -5.63 0.17 -16.86
N LEU A 198 -5.20 -0.18 -18.07
CA LEU A 198 -3.79 -0.18 -18.47
C LEU A 198 -3.49 1.06 -19.30
N PRO A 199 -2.28 1.65 -19.18
CA PRO A 199 -1.90 2.77 -20.01
C PRO A 199 -1.80 2.35 -21.48
N ASN A 200 -2.28 3.21 -22.39
CA ASN A 200 -2.04 3.08 -23.82
C ASN A 200 -0.59 3.51 -24.18
N ALA A 201 -0.26 3.51 -25.47
CA ALA A 201 1.06 3.92 -25.97
C ALA A 201 1.42 5.38 -25.64
N LEU A 202 0.44 6.23 -25.32
CA LEU A 202 0.62 7.62 -24.92
C LEU A 202 0.63 7.80 -23.40
N GLY A 203 0.50 6.70 -22.62
CA GLY A 203 0.44 6.74 -21.16
C GLY A 203 -0.94 7.12 -20.61
N GLU A 204 -1.99 7.14 -21.42
CA GLU A 204 -3.34 7.50 -21.01
C GLU A 204 -4.12 6.30 -20.49
N TYR A 205 -4.97 6.52 -19.49
CA TYR A 205 -5.83 5.52 -18.86
C TYR A 205 -7.29 5.74 -19.27
N HIS A 206 -8.03 4.66 -19.55
CA HIS A 206 -9.35 4.76 -20.19
C HIS A 206 -10.51 4.20 -19.36
N ASP A 207 -10.27 3.46 -18.27
CA ASP A 207 -11.38 3.02 -17.41
C ASP A 207 -12.01 4.23 -16.72
N THR A 208 -13.32 4.38 -16.86
CA THR A 208 -14.04 5.54 -16.29
C THR A 208 -14.29 5.40 -14.78
N PRO A 209 -14.54 6.51 -14.04
CA PRO A 209 -14.89 6.47 -12.63
C PRO A 209 -16.11 5.56 -12.34
N ASP A 210 -17.15 5.60 -13.17
CA ASP A 210 -18.35 4.76 -13.00
C ASP A 210 -18.05 3.28 -13.25
N PHE A 211 -17.20 2.96 -14.21
CA PHE A 211 -16.77 1.60 -14.49
C PHE A 211 -16.04 0.99 -13.29
N ILE A 212 -15.03 1.67 -12.75
CA ILE A 212 -14.29 1.21 -11.58
C ILE A 212 -15.19 1.10 -10.36
N ALA A 213 -16.00 2.13 -10.08
CA ALA A 213 -16.91 2.12 -8.95
C ALA A 213 -17.92 0.97 -8.99
N SER A 214 -18.41 0.61 -10.19
CA SER A 214 -19.35 -0.51 -10.36
C SER A 214 -18.74 -1.86 -9.99
N HIS A 215 -17.47 -2.11 -10.39
CA HIS A 215 -16.75 -3.34 -10.08
C HIS A 215 -16.37 -3.44 -8.60
N ILE A 216 -15.87 -2.33 -8.01
CA ILE A 216 -15.57 -2.28 -6.57
C ILE A 216 -16.86 -2.49 -5.76
N LYS A 217 -17.97 -1.85 -6.16
CA LYS A 217 -19.28 -2.06 -5.52
C LYS A 217 -19.72 -3.52 -5.55
N ALA A 218 -19.55 -4.21 -6.68
CA ALA A 218 -19.90 -5.63 -6.79
C ALA A 218 -19.08 -6.48 -5.81
N MET A 219 -17.76 -6.30 -5.76
CA MET A 219 -16.89 -7.01 -4.82
C MET A 219 -17.20 -6.68 -3.34
N ALA A 220 -17.48 -5.40 -3.04
CA ALA A 220 -17.87 -4.99 -1.69
C ALA A 220 -19.22 -5.58 -1.26
N LYS A 221 -20.21 -5.69 -2.18
CA LYS A 221 -21.49 -6.38 -1.92
C LYS A 221 -21.30 -7.84 -1.53
N ASP A 222 -20.30 -8.49 -2.12
CA ASP A 222 -19.98 -9.90 -1.84
C ASP A 222 -19.09 -10.06 -0.60
N GLY A 223 -18.85 -8.96 0.16
CA GLY A 223 -18.10 -9.00 1.41
C GLY A 223 -16.60 -9.27 1.22
N LEU A 224 -16.01 -8.83 0.12
CA LEU A 224 -14.60 -9.15 -0.20
C LEU A 224 -13.60 -8.05 0.22
N LEU A 225 -14.07 -6.84 0.56
CA LEU A 225 -13.20 -5.67 0.69
C LEU A 225 -13.44 -4.90 2.00
N ASN A 226 -12.37 -4.32 2.55
CA ASN A 226 -12.39 -3.41 3.69
C ASN A 226 -11.92 -2.00 3.33
N ILE A 227 -10.82 -1.91 2.57
CA ILE A 227 -10.16 -0.66 2.20
C ILE A 227 -10.09 -0.61 0.67
N VAL A 228 -10.61 0.45 0.09
CA VAL A 228 -10.66 0.61 -1.37
C VAL A 228 -10.20 1.98 -1.81
N GLY A 229 -9.67 2.05 -3.01
CA GLY A 229 -9.17 3.30 -3.57
C GLY A 229 -8.88 3.19 -5.05
N GLY A 230 -7.92 3.95 -5.51
CA GLY A 230 -7.43 3.93 -6.88
C GLY A 230 -5.93 4.20 -6.93
N CYS A 231 -5.26 3.65 -7.94
CA CYS A 231 -3.83 3.80 -8.20
C CYS A 231 -3.61 4.63 -9.48
N CYS A 232 -2.76 4.18 -10.38
CA CYS A 232 -2.38 4.92 -11.58
C CYS A 232 -3.58 5.34 -12.44
N GLY A 233 -3.57 6.58 -12.90
CA GLY A 233 -4.64 7.16 -13.73
C GLY A 233 -5.90 7.57 -12.97
N THR A 234 -6.03 7.29 -11.67
CA THR A 234 -7.20 7.69 -10.88
C THR A 234 -7.09 9.12 -10.35
N THR A 235 -8.22 9.82 -10.33
CA THR A 235 -8.36 11.22 -9.89
C THR A 235 -9.35 11.31 -8.72
N PRO A 236 -9.54 12.49 -8.10
CA PRO A 236 -10.57 12.67 -7.06
C PRO A 236 -11.97 12.23 -7.49
N GLN A 237 -12.32 12.32 -8.78
CA GLN A 237 -13.62 11.87 -9.28
C GLN A 237 -13.83 10.36 -9.12
N TYR A 238 -12.78 9.54 -9.30
CA TYR A 238 -12.83 8.09 -9.06
C TYR A 238 -13.09 7.80 -7.59
N ILE A 239 -12.38 8.46 -6.70
CA ILE A 239 -12.57 8.29 -5.26
C ILE A 239 -13.98 8.69 -4.83
N GLN A 240 -14.51 9.79 -5.37
CA GLN A 240 -15.88 10.21 -5.09
C GLN A 240 -16.91 9.16 -5.49
N LYS A 241 -16.79 8.61 -6.70
CA LYS A 241 -17.69 7.58 -7.20
C LYS A 241 -17.59 6.28 -6.38
N ILE A 242 -16.37 5.85 -6.06
CA ILE A 242 -16.14 4.68 -5.19
C ILE A 242 -16.80 4.91 -3.83
N ALA A 243 -16.47 6.00 -3.13
CA ALA A 243 -16.98 6.29 -1.80
C ALA A 243 -18.52 6.32 -1.76
N GLN A 244 -19.15 6.97 -2.75
CA GLN A 244 -20.61 7.00 -2.88
C GLN A 244 -21.23 5.62 -3.10
N SER A 245 -20.54 4.75 -3.85
CA SER A 245 -21.07 3.45 -4.26
C SER A 245 -21.04 2.39 -3.14
N ILE A 246 -20.15 2.53 -2.15
CA ILE A 246 -19.92 1.52 -1.10
C ILE A 246 -20.39 1.93 0.30
N LYS A 247 -20.83 3.17 0.50
CA LYS A 247 -21.10 3.80 1.81
C LYS A 247 -21.94 2.98 2.77
N SER A 248 -22.84 2.14 2.27
CA SER A 248 -23.77 1.32 3.08
C SER A 248 -23.54 -0.18 2.94
N LEU A 249 -22.44 -0.59 2.34
CA LEU A 249 -22.14 -2.01 2.14
C LEU A 249 -21.37 -2.57 3.34
N PRO A 250 -21.58 -3.85 3.69
CA PRO A 250 -20.86 -4.49 4.77
C PRO A 250 -19.38 -4.68 4.39
N PRO A 251 -18.45 -4.51 5.35
CA PRO A 251 -17.05 -4.83 5.13
C PRO A 251 -16.81 -6.34 5.08
N HIS A 252 -15.68 -6.74 4.53
CA HIS A 252 -15.15 -8.10 4.67
C HIS A 252 -14.90 -8.42 6.16
N THR A 253 -15.26 -9.64 6.58
CA THR A 253 -14.96 -10.14 7.93
C THR A 253 -13.82 -11.14 7.83
N PRO A 254 -12.63 -10.80 8.36
CA PRO A 254 -11.50 -11.74 8.39
C PRO A 254 -11.85 -13.03 9.14
N SER A 255 -11.29 -14.16 8.69
CA SER A 255 -11.62 -15.50 9.21
C SER A 255 -11.06 -15.81 10.60
N ASN A 256 -10.30 -14.92 11.23
CA ASN A 256 -9.72 -15.07 12.57
C ASN A 256 -9.76 -13.78 13.39
N ASP A 257 -10.02 -13.92 14.69
CA ASP A 257 -10.05 -12.84 15.72
C ASP A 257 -8.67 -12.20 16.00
N SER A 258 -7.68 -12.39 15.13
CA SER A 258 -6.31 -11.88 15.29
C SER A 258 -6.18 -10.34 15.20
N LEU A 259 -7.29 -9.62 15.08
CA LEU A 259 -7.34 -8.16 15.00
C LEU A 259 -7.67 -7.49 16.35
N GLU A 260 -8.09 -8.25 17.38
CA GLU A 260 -8.45 -7.68 18.68
C GLU A 260 -7.31 -6.95 19.36
N ASN A 261 -6.06 -7.31 19.07
CA ASN A 261 -4.87 -6.72 19.70
C ASN A 261 -4.36 -5.41 19.05
N PHE A 262 -4.99 -4.91 17.98
CA PHE A 262 -4.54 -3.66 17.32
C PHE A 262 -5.11 -2.38 17.95
N TRP A 263 -6.13 -2.50 18.81
CA TRP A 263 -6.88 -1.36 19.32
C TRP A 263 -6.86 -1.23 20.85
N GLU A 264 -6.19 -2.17 21.54
CA GLU A 264 -5.89 -2.11 22.97
C GLU A 264 -4.52 -1.41 23.20
#